data_8d3b19d7c53c3cd9d9595958c171eeb0
#
_entry.id   8d3b19d7c53c3cd9d9595958c171eeb0
#
_cell.length_a   1.000
_cell.length_b   1.000
_cell.length_c   1.000
_cell.angle_alpha   90.00
_cell.angle_beta   90.00
_cell.angle_gamma   90.00
#
_symmetry.space_group_name_H-M   'P 1'
#
loop_
_entity.id
_entity.type
_entity.pdbx_description
1 polymer ?
#
loop_
_entity_poly.entity_id
_entity_poly.type
_entity_poly.pdbx_seq_one_letter_code
_entity_poly.pdbx_strand_id
1 'polypeptide(L)'
;SGERVPLDGEVIEGESFMDTSSLTGEAVPRSVGIGEAVKAAYVNDTGRILMEVTAPFGQSSAARILDLVENAATHKAPTEKFITKVAAYYTPFVVISAALIAFVPPLLIPGATLSDWLYRSLVLLVISCPCALVISIPLGYFGGVGSASRHKILVKGANSLDALLKVDTVVFDKTGTLTKGVFEVVKVDAANEFSAGQVLRYAAAAERYSPHPIAGAIRKAGEAEKSDEGGGDAGAGSVAEVALGEVREVKGRGVSASVDGRKVLAGNEGFLKGEGVAIEAGMKREGTLVHVAVDGTYAGQILVADVLKDEAASIVGQLKSLGVRRVVMLTGDRESAAAEIAAAVGVDEYFAGLLPEDKVARLEALKAAAPAGGRVVFVGDGMNDAPVLMRADLGIAMGGLGSDAAIEASDIVIMDDEIGRIPLAMRIAVFTRRIVMQNIVFALGVKAAFLLLGAAGEANMWEAVIADVGVALLATLNSIRAAKFDSPRSPR
;
A
#
# COMPACT_ATOMS: atom_id res chain seq x y z
N SER A 1 15.49 -13.67 -26.97
CA SER A 1 14.48 -12.62 -26.80
C SER A 1 13.14 -13.26 -26.41
N GLY A 2 12.39 -12.65 -25.48
CA GLY A 2 11.12 -13.16 -24.93
C GLY A 2 11.28 -14.27 -23.88
N GLU A 3 12.49 -14.71 -23.58
CA GLU A 3 12.72 -15.79 -22.64
C GLU A 3 13.00 -15.24 -21.23
N ARG A 4 12.47 -15.94 -20.22
CA ARG A 4 12.70 -15.57 -18.83
C ARG A 4 14.04 -16.14 -18.34
N VAL A 5 14.83 -15.31 -17.65
CA VAL A 5 16.09 -15.73 -17.04
C VAL A 5 15.81 -16.75 -15.91
N PRO A 6 16.36 -17.96 -16.01
CA PRO A 6 16.03 -19.03 -15.06
C PRO A 6 16.78 -18.92 -13.72
N LEU A 7 18.00 -18.37 -13.74
CA LEU A 7 18.91 -18.31 -12.59
C LEU A 7 19.67 -16.99 -12.55
N ASP A 8 20.17 -16.60 -11.39
CA ASP A 8 21.05 -15.44 -11.25
C ASP A 8 22.41 -15.72 -11.92
N GLY A 9 22.93 -14.73 -12.63
CA GLY A 9 24.19 -14.87 -13.36
C GLY A 9 24.80 -13.54 -13.77
N GLU A 10 25.93 -13.60 -14.45
CA GLU A 10 26.65 -12.48 -15.03
C GLU A 10 26.76 -12.68 -16.56
N VAL A 11 26.53 -11.62 -17.33
CA VAL A 11 26.62 -11.67 -18.79
C VAL A 11 28.08 -11.78 -19.23
N ILE A 12 28.41 -12.84 -19.98
CA ILE A 12 29.74 -13.09 -20.52
C ILE A 12 29.85 -12.77 -22.03
N GLU A 13 28.73 -12.75 -22.74
CA GLU A 13 28.67 -12.42 -24.17
C GLU A 13 27.33 -11.79 -24.52
N GLY A 14 27.33 -10.75 -25.38
CA GLY A 14 26.14 -10.11 -25.89
C GLY A 14 25.71 -8.87 -25.11
N GLU A 15 24.67 -8.20 -25.64
CA GLU A 15 23.98 -7.06 -25.03
C GLU A 15 22.49 -7.27 -25.21
N SER A 16 21.71 -6.87 -24.22
CA SER A 16 20.25 -6.92 -24.30
C SER A 16 19.59 -5.86 -23.41
N PHE A 17 18.28 -5.68 -23.64
CA PHE A 17 17.39 -5.02 -22.68
C PHE A 17 16.61 -6.09 -21.90
N MET A 18 16.58 -5.91 -20.59
CA MET A 18 15.86 -6.79 -19.69
C MET A 18 14.64 -6.07 -19.13
N ASP A 19 13.47 -6.68 -19.30
CA ASP A 19 12.31 -6.29 -18.51
C ASP A 19 12.50 -6.82 -17.10
N THR A 20 12.66 -5.90 -16.17
CA THR A 20 12.87 -6.17 -14.74
C THR A 20 11.60 -6.01 -13.92
N SER A 21 10.47 -5.66 -14.55
CA SER A 21 9.21 -5.31 -13.91
C SER A 21 8.70 -6.39 -12.93
N SER A 22 8.94 -7.67 -13.25
CA SER A 22 8.56 -8.80 -12.40
C SER A 22 9.32 -8.87 -11.07
N LEU A 23 10.45 -8.18 -10.93
CA LEU A 23 11.28 -8.21 -9.72
C LEU A 23 11.39 -6.83 -9.04
N THR A 24 11.54 -5.77 -9.84
CA THR A 24 11.77 -4.40 -9.33
C THR A 24 10.52 -3.51 -9.38
N GLY A 25 9.51 -3.88 -10.16
CA GLY A 25 8.33 -3.05 -10.43
C GLY A 25 8.55 -1.95 -11.47
N GLU A 26 9.78 -1.81 -11.99
CA GLU A 26 10.10 -0.77 -12.95
C GLU A 26 9.66 -1.17 -14.37
N ALA A 27 8.81 -0.36 -14.99
CA ALA A 27 8.29 -0.63 -16.32
C ALA A 27 9.29 -0.29 -17.45
N VAL A 28 10.43 0.36 -17.15
CA VAL A 28 11.46 0.69 -18.16
C VAL A 28 12.48 -0.44 -18.22
N PRO A 29 12.66 -1.10 -19.41
CA PRO A 29 13.66 -2.13 -19.55
C PRO A 29 15.08 -1.62 -19.26
N ARG A 30 15.85 -2.40 -18.50
CA ARG A 30 17.24 -2.11 -18.15
C ARG A 30 18.18 -2.66 -19.24
N SER A 31 19.11 -1.84 -19.74
CA SER A 31 20.20 -2.33 -20.59
C SER A 31 21.18 -3.17 -19.77
N VAL A 32 21.57 -4.32 -20.28
CA VAL A 32 22.59 -5.19 -19.69
C VAL A 32 23.62 -5.58 -20.75
N GLY A 33 24.91 -5.54 -20.37
CA GLY A 33 26.05 -5.89 -21.17
C GLY A 33 27.04 -6.81 -20.45
N ILE A 34 28.18 -7.08 -21.08
CA ILE A 34 29.23 -7.97 -20.54
C ILE A 34 29.71 -7.47 -19.17
N GLY A 35 29.75 -8.36 -18.18
CA GLY A 35 30.16 -8.07 -16.80
C GLY A 35 29.01 -7.56 -15.91
N GLU A 36 27.80 -7.44 -16.44
CA GLU A 36 26.66 -7.02 -15.64
C GLU A 36 25.83 -8.21 -15.11
N ALA A 37 25.35 -8.05 -13.88
CA ALA A 37 24.55 -9.09 -13.21
C ALA A 37 23.10 -9.09 -13.76
N VAL A 38 22.61 -10.27 -14.04
CA VAL A 38 21.24 -10.56 -14.45
C VAL A 38 20.60 -11.47 -13.40
N LYS A 39 19.37 -11.14 -13.00
CA LYS A 39 18.65 -11.88 -11.95
C LYS A 39 17.63 -12.85 -12.54
N ALA A 40 17.39 -13.95 -11.83
CA ALA A 40 16.29 -14.84 -12.15
C ALA A 40 14.95 -14.08 -12.18
N ALA A 41 14.05 -14.50 -13.06
CA ALA A 41 12.78 -13.87 -13.36
C ALA A 41 12.82 -12.60 -14.23
N TYR A 42 13.96 -12.00 -14.56
CA TYR A 42 14.03 -11.01 -15.61
C TYR A 42 13.58 -11.60 -16.96
N VAL A 43 12.98 -10.81 -17.82
CA VAL A 43 12.62 -11.24 -19.18
C VAL A 43 13.56 -10.58 -20.18
N ASN A 44 14.22 -11.41 -20.99
CA ASN A 44 15.10 -10.93 -22.04
C ASN A 44 14.28 -10.34 -23.20
N ASP A 45 14.33 -9.05 -23.43
CA ASP A 45 13.48 -8.39 -24.43
C ASP A 45 14.09 -8.40 -25.84
N THR A 46 15.40 -8.20 -26.00
CA THR A 46 15.95 -7.90 -27.33
C THR A 46 16.98 -8.90 -27.85
N GLY A 47 18.19 -8.85 -27.35
CA GLY A 47 19.35 -9.55 -27.88
C GLY A 47 19.47 -11.00 -27.43
N ARG A 48 20.43 -11.72 -28.01
CA ARG A 48 20.93 -12.96 -27.42
C ARG A 48 22.04 -12.61 -26.45
N ILE A 49 21.94 -13.11 -25.22
CA ILE A 49 23.02 -13.07 -24.26
C ILE A 49 23.49 -14.47 -23.90
N LEU A 50 24.75 -14.62 -23.56
CA LEU A 50 25.29 -15.77 -22.88
C LEU A 50 25.66 -15.32 -21.46
N MET A 51 25.19 -16.05 -20.45
CA MET A 51 25.42 -15.73 -19.06
C MET A 51 26.08 -16.90 -18.34
N GLU A 52 26.96 -16.60 -17.40
CA GLU A 52 27.50 -17.58 -16.45
C GLU A 52 26.64 -17.55 -15.18
N VAL A 53 26.14 -18.73 -14.79
CA VAL A 53 25.32 -18.85 -13.58
C VAL A 53 26.18 -18.68 -12.34
N THR A 54 25.83 -17.70 -11.49
CA THR A 54 26.59 -17.36 -10.28
C THR A 54 26.02 -18.01 -9.03
N ALA A 55 24.75 -18.45 -9.04
CA ALA A 55 24.10 -19.05 -7.89
C ALA A 55 23.16 -20.21 -8.29
N PRO A 56 23.14 -21.33 -7.52
CA PRO A 56 22.17 -22.40 -7.74
C PRO A 56 20.73 -21.92 -7.43
N PHE A 57 19.72 -22.61 -7.96
CA PHE A 57 18.31 -22.21 -7.83
C PHE A 57 17.90 -21.83 -6.40
N GLY A 58 18.27 -22.64 -5.39
CA GLY A 58 17.91 -22.37 -3.97
C GLY A 58 18.56 -21.11 -3.37
N GLN A 59 19.50 -20.48 -4.07
CA GLN A 59 20.13 -19.23 -3.68
C GLN A 59 19.83 -18.08 -4.66
N SER A 60 19.03 -18.36 -5.70
CA SER A 60 18.60 -17.34 -6.66
C SER A 60 17.68 -16.31 -6.02
N SER A 61 17.63 -15.11 -6.60
CA SER A 61 16.73 -14.04 -6.17
C SER A 61 15.27 -14.49 -6.15
N ALA A 62 14.83 -15.27 -7.14
CA ALA A 62 13.47 -15.83 -7.19
C ALA A 62 13.21 -16.83 -6.04
N ALA A 63 14.15 -17.72 -5.72
CA ALA A 63 14.02 -18.67 -4.62
C ALA A 63 14.00 -17.96 -3.25
N ARG A 64 14.81 -16.92 -3.07
CA ARG A 64 14.81 -16.10 -1.85
C ARG A 64 13.48 -15.39 -1.64
N ILE A 65 12.87 -14.84 -2.69
CA ILE A 65 11.54 -14.21 -2.60
C ILE A 65 10.49 -15.23 -2.19
N LEU A 66 10.50 -16.44 -2.78
CA LEU A 66 9.58 -17.52 -2.40
C LEU A 66 9.77 -17.92 -0.92
N ASP A 67 11.00 -18.08 -0.46
CA ASP A 67 11.32 -18.39 0.94
C ASP A 67 10.87 -17.28 1.89
N LEU A 68 11.05 -16.00 1.52
CA LEU A 68 10.57 -14.86 2.30
C LEU A 68 9.04 -14.86 2.43
N VAL A 69 8.31 -15.18 1.34
CA VAL A 69 6.85 -15.28 1.36
C VAL A 69 6.39 -16.43 2.25
N GLU A 70 6.96 -17.62 2.09
CA GLU A 70 6.61 -18.81 2.87
C GLU A 70 6.90 -18.61 4.37
N ASN A 71 8.09 -18.12 4.71
CA ASN A 71 8.47 -17.84 6.10
C ASN A 71 7.68 -16.69 6.72
N ALA A 72 7.34 -15.65 5.95
CA ALA A 72 6.54 -14.55 6.44
C ALA A 72 5.14 -15.01 6.86
N ALA A 73 4.50 -15.92 6.09
CA ALA A 73 3.20 -16.50 6.42
C ALA A 73 3.20 -17.24 7.76
N THR A 74 4.31 -17.90 8.12
CA THR A 74 4.43 -18.64 9.38
C THR A 74 4.69 -17.74 10.60
N HIS A 75 5.20 -16.51 10.40
CA HIS A 75 5.56 -15.59 11.48
C HIS A 75 4.42 -14.68 11.95
N LYS A 76 3.28 -14.64 11.26
CA LYS A 76 2.07 -13.98 11.77
C LYS A 76 1.43 -14.83 12.86
N ALA A 77 1.88 -14.63 14.11
CA ALA A 77 1.30 -15.29 15.27
C ALA A 77 -0.21 -14.99 15.34
N PRO A 78 -1.10 -15.98 15.52
CA PRO A 78 -2.51 -15.72 15.75
C PRO A 78 -2.64 -14.91 17.03
N THR A 79 -3.18 -13.70 16.93
CA THR A 79 -3.40 -12.85 18.10
C THR A 79 -4.42 -13.56 19.00
N GLU A 80 -4.00 -14.05 20.16
CA GLU A 80 -4.89 -14.63 21.17
C GLU A 80 -6.01 -13.62 21.45
N LYS A 81 -7.23 -14.05 21.25
CA LYS A 81 -8.38 -13.19 21.50
C LYS A 81 -8.35 -12.77 22.96
N PHE A 82 -8.20 -11.48 23.21
CA PHE A 82 -8.18 -10.89 24.56
C PHE A 82 -9.30 -11.43 25.45
N ILE A 83 -10.51 -11.60 24.88
CA ILE A 83 -11.68 -12.17 25.56
C ILE A 83 -11.44 -13.60 26.05
N THR A 84 -10.81 -14.46 25.24
CA THR A 84 -10.53 -15.85 25.62
C THR A 84 -9.55 -15.91 26.79
N LYS A 85 -8.53 -15.05 26.77
CA LYS A 85 -7.55 -14.96 27.85
C LYS A 85 -8.17 -14.46 29.16
N VAL A 86 -9.01 -13.41 29.08
CA VAL A 86 -9.75 -12.90 30.25
C VAL A 86 -10.69 -13.97 30.78
N ALA A 87 -11.48 -14.65 29.94
CA ALA A 87 -12.40 -15.67 30.35
C ALA A 87 -11.72 -16.85 31.06
N ALA A 88 -10.54 -17.24 30.63
CA ALA A 88 -9.76 -18.35 31.20
C ALA A 88 -9.41 -18.13 32.69
N TYR A 89 -9.19 -16.89 33.12
CA TYR A 89 -8.89 -16.56 34.53
C TYR A 89 -10.12 -16.08 35.30
N TYR A 90 -10.97 -15.32 34.64
CA TYR A 90 -12.13 -14.72 35.25
C TYR A 90 -13.19 -15.76 35.68
N THR A 91 -13.49 -16.72 34.82
CA THR A 91 -14.53 -17.74 35.11
C THR A 91 -14.19 -18.60 36.32
N PRO A 92 -12.98 -19.21 36.45
CA PRO A 92 -12.62 -19.93 37.67
C PRO A 92 -12.67 -19.06 38.94
N PHE A 93 -12.21 -17.81 38.85
CA PHE A 93 -12.23 -16.89 39.97
C PHE A 93 -13.66 -16.63 40.49
N VAL A 94 -14.60 -16.36 39.58
CA VAL A 94 -16.01 -16.11 39.91
C VAL A 94 -16.65 -17.35 40.49
N VAL A 95 -16.44 -18.54 39.92
CA VAL A 95 -17.02 -19.81 40.41
C VAL A 95 -16.51 -20.14 41.81
N ILE A 96 -15.19 -19.99 42.05
CA ILE A 96 -14.61 -20.22 43.38
C ILE A 96 -15.17 -19.20 44.38
N SER A 97 -15.25 -17.92 44.01
CA SER A 97 -15.84 -16.89 44.87
C SER A 97 -17.31 -17.19 45.23
N ALA A 98 -18.10 -17.61 44.23
CA ALA A 98 -19.48 -18.00 44.43
C ALA A 98 -19.61 -19.23 45.39
N ALA A 99 -18.76 -20.23 45.21
CA ALA A 99 -18.73 -21.39 46.10
C ALA A 99 -18.34 -20.99 47.53
N LEU A 100 -17.36 -20.14 47.72
CA LEU A 100 -16.98 -19.62 49.03
C LEU A 100 -18.12 -18.85 49.68
N ILE A 101 -18.84 -18.01 48.95
CA ILE A 101 -20.00 -17.26 49.43
C ILE A 101 -21.17 -18.20 49.80
N ALA A 102 -21.39 -19.27 49.05
CA ALA A 102 -22.44 -20.22 49.33
C ALA A 102 -22.23 -21.04 50.63
N PHE A 103 -20.96 -21.47 50.85
CA PHE A 103 -20.70 -22.48 51.88
C PHE A 103 -19.98 -21.96 53.14
N VAL A 104 -19.17 -20.90 53.04
CA VAL A 104 -18.38 -20.43 54.18
C VAL A 104 -19.24 -19.69 55.23
N PRO A 105 -20.12 -18.73 54.86
CA PRO A 105 -20.90 -17.98 55.84
C PRO A 105 -21.88 -18.84 56.66
N PRO A 106 -22.60 -19.84 56.09
CA PRO A 106 -23.45 -20.72 56.90
C PRO A 106 -22.70 -21.52 57.97
N LEU A 107 -21.38 -21.76 57.75
CA LEU A 107 -20.53 -22.48 58.71
C LEU A 107 -19.98 -21.56 59.80
N LEU A 108 -19.83 -20.26 59.55
CA LEU A 108 -19.16 -19.33 60.45
C LEU A 108 -20.10 -18.37 61.16
N ILE A 109 -21.28 -18.07 60.58
CA ILE A 109 -22.21 -17.07 61.12
C ILE A 109 -23.42 -17.79 61.79
N PRO A 110 -23.63 -17.64 63.10
CA PRO A 110 -24.81 -18.20 63.76
C PRO A 110 -26.10 -17.61 63.17
N GLY A 111 -27.04 -18.49 62.78
CA GLY A 111 -28.31 -18.10 62.17
C GLY A 111 -28.31 -17.89 60.65
N ALA A 112 -27.16 -18.01 59.98
CA ALA A 112 -27.08 -17.97 58.55
C ALA A 112 -27.63 -19.28 57.94
N THR A 113 -28.60 -19.17 57.00
CA THR A 113 -29.15 -20.34 56.33
C THR A 113 -28.44 -20.65 55.06
N LEU A 114 -28.23 -21.89 54.70
CA LEU A 114 -27.63 -22.32 53.45
C LEU A 114 -28.47 -21.82 52.26
N SER A 115 -29.78 -21.77 52.38
CA SER A 115 -30.68 -21.28 51.34
C SER A 115 -30.42 -19.83 50.95
N ASP A 116 -30.26 -18.95 51.94
CA ASP A 116 -30.04 -17.52 51.72
C ASP A 116 -28.68 -17.27 51.07
N TRP A 117 -27.66 -17.96 51.55
CA TRP A 117 -26.30 -17.80 50.99
C TRP A 117 -26.12 -18.45 49.62
N LEU A 118 -26.84 -19.55 49.36
CA LEU A 118 -26.90 -20.13 48.01
C LEU A 118 -27.59 -19.16 47.05
N TYR A 119 -28.71 -18.53 47.47
CA TYR A 119 -29.37 -17.50 46.65
C TYR A 119 -28.44 -16.33 46.31
N ARG A 120 -27.72 -15.79 47.32
CA ARG A 120 -26.72 -14.73 47.11
C ARG A 120 -25.59 -15.14 46.15
N SER A 121 -25.12 -16.37 46.29
CA SER A 121 -24.10 -16.94 45.37
C SER A 121 -24.63 -17.04 43.95
N LEU A 122 -25.87 -17.47 43.73
CA LEU A 122 -26.49 -17.52 42.41
C LEU A 122 -26.69 -16.12 41.82
N VAL A 123 -27.09 -15.13 42.63
CA VAL A 123 -27.15 -13.72 42.19
C VAL A 123 -25.78 -13.23 41.76
N LEU A 124 -24.72 -13.54 42.52
CA LEU A 124 -23.35 -13.19 42.13
C LEU A 124 -22.95 -13.81 40.79
N LEU A 125 -23.25 -15.10 40.56
CA LEU A 125 -22.94 -15.78 39.29
C LEU A 125 -23.65 -15.13 38.11
N VAL A 126 -24.91 -14.74 38.24
CA VAL A 126 -25.67 -14.06 37.18
C VAL A 126 -25.07 -12.69 36.87
N ILE A 127 -24.83 -11.85 37.91
CA ILE A 127 -24.25 -10.52 37.73
C ILE A 127 -22.85 -10.59 37.08
N SER A 128 -22.09 -11.63 37.39
CA SER A 128 -20.71 -11.80 36.93
C SER A 128 -20.60 -12.29 35.48
N CYS A 129 -21.69 -12.63 34.78
CA CYS A 129 -21.60 -13.03 33.38
C CYS A 129 -21.07 -11.87 32.49
N PRO A 130 -19.97 -11.99 31.73
CA PRO A 130 -19.48 -10.92 30.87
C PRO A 130 -20.23 -10.83 29.54
N CYS A 131 -21.55 -11.18 29.52
CA CYS A 131 -22.34 -11.35 28.29
C CYS A 131 -22.34 -10.11 27.40
N ALA A 132 -22.46 -8.91 27.96
CA ALA A 132 -22.42 -7.65 27.25
C ALA A 132 -21.09 -7.43 26.50
N LEU A 133 -19.95 -7.80 27.12
CA LEU A 133 -18.63 -7.64 26.52
C LEU A 133 -18.39 -8.66 25.40
N VAL A 134 -18.81 -9.91 25.63
CA VAL A 134 -18.62 -11.02 24.66
C VAL A 134 -19.34 -10.75 23.34
N ILE A 135 -20.50 -10.06 23.37
CA ILE A 135 -21.30 -9.76 22.19
C ILE A 135 -20.89 -8.39 21.58
N SER A 136 -20.82 -7.35 22.41
CA SER A 136 -20.70 -5.98 21.92
C SER A 136 -19.32 -5.66 21.33
N ILE A 137 -18.25 -6.29 21.85
CA ILE A 137 -16.88 -6.01 21.35
C ILE A 137 -16.71 -6.54 19.93
N PRO A 138 -16.95 -7.83 19.61
CA PRO A 138 -16.88 -8.32 18.23
C PRO A 138 -17.81 -7.53 17.29
N LEU A 139 -19.03 -7.25 17.72
CA LEU A 139 -19.99 -6.50 16.91
C LEU A 139 -19.49 -5.08 16.59
N GLY A 140 -18.82 -4.41 17.53
CA GLY A 140 -18.19 -3.13 17.31
C GLY A 140 -17.08 -3.19 16.24
N TYR A 141 -16.21 -4.19 16.30
CA TYR A 141 -15.18 -4.40 15.28
C TYR A 141 -15.78 -4.79 13.92
N PHE A 142 -16.79 -5.66 13.89
CA PHE A 142 -17.49 -5.97 12.63
C PHE A 142 -18.14 -4.71 12.02
N GLY A 143 -18.71 -3.85 12.86
CA GLY A 143 -19.20 -2.55 12.43
C GLY A 143 -18.10 -1.67 11.82
N GLY A 144 -16.93 -1.63 12.45
CA GLY A 144 -15.76 -0.90 11.96
C GLY A 144 -15.23 -1.44 10.62
N VAL A 145 -15.08 -2.76 10.51
CA VAL A 145 -14.69 -3.42 9.24
C VAL A 145 -15.72 -3.16 8.14
N GLY A 146 -17.01 -3.28 8.44
CA GLY A 146 -18.08 -2.97 7.49
C GLY A 146 -18.10 -1.49 7.08
N SER A 147 -17.74 -0.58 8.00
CA SER A 147 -17.56 0.84 7.68
C SER A 147 -16.36 1.06 6.75
N ALA A 148 -15.22 0.44 7.02
CA ALA A 148 -14.03 0.50 6.17
C ALA A 148 -14.34 0.01 4.74
N SER A 149 -15.05 -1.12 4.62
CA SER A 149 -15.44 -1.69 3.33
C SER A 149 -16.29 -0.73 2.48
N ARG A 150 -17.24 0.01 3.10
CA ARG A 150 -18.02 1.04 2.39
C ARG A 150 -17.17 2.20 1.87
N HIS A 151 -16.02 2.43 2.46
CA HIS A 151 -15.04 3.41 2.03
C HIS A 151 -13.96 2.80 1.13
N LYS A 152 -14.23 1.62 0.52
CA LYS A 152 -13.31 0.89 -0.37
C LYS A 152 -11.99 0.47 0.31
N ILE A 153 -12.04 0.22 1.61
CA ILE A 153 -10.93 -0.27 2.42
C ILE A 153 -11.31 -1.67 2.90
N LEU A 154 -10.71 -2.70 2.32
CA LEU A 154 -10.91 -4.08 2.73
C LEU A 154 -9.95 -4.40 3.90
N VAL A 155 -10.49 -4.64 5.09
CA VAL A 155 -9.73 -5.02 6.29
C VAL A 155 -9.95 -6.50 6.54
N LYS A 156 -8.91 -7.32 6.54
CA LYS A 156 -9.01 -8.77 6.65
C LYS A 156 -9.25 -9.30 8.07
N GLY A 157 -9.24 -8.43 9.06
CA GLY A 157 -9.55 -8.83 10.43
C GLY A 157 -9.58 -7.69 11.43
N ALA A 158 -10.27 -7.92 12.54
CA ALA A 158 -10.33 -6.96 13.64
C ALA A 158 -8.94 -6.60 14.21
N ASN A 159 -8.00 -7.54 14.14
CA ASN A 159 -6.62 -7.33 14.57
C ASN A 159 -5.90 -6.27 13.74
N SER A 160 -6.14 -6.26 12.42
CA SER A 160 -5.55 -5.27 11.51
C SER A 160 -6.10 -3.87 11.79
N LEU A 161 -7.41 -3.78 12.12
CA LEU A 161 -8.01 -2.52 12.55
C LEU A 161 -7.42 -2.02 13.89
N ASP A 162 -7.14 -2.93 14.82
CA ASP A 162 -6.54 -2.58 16.12
C ASP A 162 -5.04 -2.22 15.97
N ALA A 163 -4.34 -2.81 15.00
CA ALA A 163 -2.95 -2.48 14.69
C ALA A 163 -2.80 -1.04 14.18
N LEU A 164 -3.77 -0.53 13.42
CA LEU A 164 -3.79 0.88 12.95
C LEU A 164 -3.76 1.91 14.09
N LEU A 165 -4.21 1.54 15.30
CA LEU A 165 -4.17 2.43 16.47
C LEU A 165 -2.78 2.63 17.06
N LYS A 166 -1.83 1.79 16.69
CA LYS A 166 -0.47 1.75 17.26
C LYS A 166 0.61 2.06 16.22
N VAL A 167 0.21 2.61 15.08
CA VAL A 167 1.14 2.94 14.01
C VAL A 167 2.09 4.03 14.47
N ASP A 168 3.37 3.69 14.49
CA ASP A 168 4.48 4.60 14.79
C ASP A 168 5.17 5.07 13.51
N THR A 169 5.40 4.14 12.60
CA THR A 169 6.12 4.38 11.36
C THR A 169 5.31 3.86 10.18
N VAL A 170 5.17 4.67 9.13
CA VAL A 170 4.60 4.27 7.84
C VAL A 170 5.71 4.27 6.80
N VAL A 171 5.85 3.16 6.12
CA VAL A 171 6.84 2.93 5.06
C VAL A 171 6.09 2.80 3.74
N PHE A 172 6.38 3.65 2.80
CA PHE A 172 5.79 3.61 1.46
C PHE A 172 6.76 3.03 0.46
N ASP A 173 6.29 2.17 -0.42
CA ASP A 173 6.94 2.00 -1.72
C ASP A 173 6.70 3.25 -2.57
N LYS A 174 7.57 3.50 -3.55
CA LYS A 174 7.43 4.64 -4.45
C LYS A 174 6.46 4.34 -5.58
N THR A 175 6.79 3.33 -6.40
CA THR A 175 6.15 3.06 -7.70
C THR A 175 4.78 2.42 -7.49
N GLY A 176 3.73 2.94 -8.16
CA GLY A 176 2.36 2.43 -8.00
C GLY A 176 1.72 2.74 -6.63
N THR A 177 2.47 3.28 -5.67
CA THR A 177 2.00 3.59 -4.32
C THR A 177 1.92 5.10 -4.08
N LEU A 178 3.05 5.81 -4.05
CA LEU A 178 3.09 7.28 -4.00
C LEU A 178 2.89 7.89 -5.39
N THR A 179 3.28 7.17 -6.44
CA THR A 179 3.10 7.53 -7.83
C THR A 179 1.97 6.71 -8.46
N LYS A 180 1.50 7.13 -9.63
CA LYS A 180 0.44 6.44 -10.36
C LYS A 180 0.90 5.12 -11.01
N GLY A 181 2.22 4.85 -11.03
CA GLY A 181 2.79 3.69 -11.72
C GLY A 181 2.62 3.74 -13.24
N VAL A 182 2.27 4.90 -13.77
CA VAL A 182 2.13 5.15 -15.20
C VAL A 182 2.96 6.35 -15.60
N PHE A 183 3.64 6.23 -16.75
CA PHE A 183 4.39 7.34 -17.31
C PHE A 183 3.45 8.38 -17.90
N GLU A 184 3.74 9.65 -17.63
CA GLU A 184 3.06 10.79 -18.25
C GLU A 184 4.10 11.78 -18.79
N VAL A 185 3.72 12.53 -19.82
CA VAL A 185 4.51 13.65 -20.33
C VAL A 185 4.38 14.79 -19.33
N VAL A 186 5.50 15.09 -18.66
CA VAL A 186 5.54 16.16 -17.64
C VAL A 186 5.83 17.51 -18.27
N LYS A 187 6.69 17.52 -19.30
CA LYS A 187 7.10 18.75 -19.98
C LYS A 187 7.57 18.48 -21.41
N VAL A 188 7.29 19.42 -22.29
CA VAL A 188 7.83 19.47 -23.64
C VAL A 188 8.64 20.77 -23.79
N ASP A 189 9.93 20.64 -24.03
CA ASP A 189 10.81 21.77 -24.29
C ASP A 189 11.12 21.79 -25.80
N ALA A 190 10.53 22.72 -26.53
CA ALA A 190 10.73 22.90 -27.93
C ALA A 190 12.06 23.65 -28.23
N ALA A 191 12.67 23.37 -29.36
CA ALA A 191 13.90 24.00 -29.82
C ALA A 191 13.75 24.46 -31.27
N ASN A 192 14.59 25.40 -31.67
CA ASN A 192 14.58 25.99 -32.99
C ASN A 192 13.20 26.57 -33.37
N GLU A 193 12.70 26.28 -34.56
CA GLU A 193 11.44 26.84 -35.11
C GLU A 193 10.19 26.01 -34.70
N PHE A 194 10.34 25.00 -33.86
CA PHE A 194 9.28 24.10 -33.51
C PHE A 194 8.50 24.60 -32.28
N SER A 195 7.19 24.39 -32.27
CA SER A 195 6.36 24.56 -31.06
C SER A 195 6.31 23.26 -30.21
N ALA A 196 5.96 23.38 -28.94
CA ALA A 196 5.79 22.21 -28.06
C ALA A 196 4.77 21.20 -28.61
N GLY A 197 3.64 21.68 -29.13
CA GLY A 197 2.63 20.86 -29.78
C GLY A 197 3.13 20.14 -31.03
N GLN A 198 3.97 20.79 -31.84
CA GLN A 198 4.60 20.14 -33.00
C GLN A 198 5.55 19.04 -32.59
N VAL A 199 6.40 19.28 -31.57
CA VAL A 199 7.35 18.28 -31.03
C VAL A 199 6.57 17.06 -30.52
N LEU A 200 5.53 17.28 -29.74
CA LEU A 200 4.68 16.22 -29.20
C LEU A 200 3.95 15.45 -30.31
N ARG A 201 3.39 16.15 -31.30
CA ARG A 201 2.70 15.55 -32.44
C ARG A 201 3.64 14.65 -33.28
N TYR A 202 4.82 15.12 -33.61
CA TYR A 202 5.79 14.33 -34.38
C TYR A 202 6.23 13.10 -33.58
N ALA A 203 6.53 13.24 -32.29
CA ALA A 203 6.92 12.13 -31.45
C ALA A 203 5.78 11.11 -31.31
N ALA A 204 4.55 11.55 -31.04
CA ALA A 204 3.38 10.68 -30.92
C ALA A 204 3.07 9.92 -32.22
N ALA A 205 3.25 10.57 -33.38
CA ALA A 205 3.09 9.91 -34.66
C ALA A 205 4.18 8.87 -34.92
N ALA A 206 5.47 9.19 -34.63
CA ALA A 206 6.58 8.27 -34.77
C ALA A 206 6.43 7.03 -33.83
N GLU A 207 5.96 7.24 -32.63
CA GLU A 207 5.78 6.19 -31.60
C GLU A 207 4.42 5.47 -31.69
N ARG A 208 3.65 5.66 -32.78
CA ARG A 208 2.27 5.12 -32.91
C ARG A 208 2.18 3.63 -32.66
N TYR A 209 3.14 2.85 -33.13
CA TYR A 209 3.11 1.39 -33.05
C TYR A 209 4.08 0.81 -32.02
N SER A 210 4.84 1.65 -31.30
CA SER A 210 5.75 1.20 -30.27
C SER A 210 4.97 0.67 -29.04
N PRO A 211 5.24 -0.54 -28.55
CA PRO A 211 4.63 -1.08 -27.34
C PRO A 211 5.23 -0.49 -26.05
N HIS A 212 6.25 0.35 -26.18
CA HIS A 212 6.98 0.88 -25.03
C HIS A 212 6.09 1.77 -24.13
N PRO A 213 6.15 1.66 -22.78
CA PRO A 213 5.34 2.49 -21.87
C PRO A 213 5.49 3.99 -22.07
N ILE A 214 6.72 4.45 -22.36
CA ILE A 214 7.01 5.85 -22.68
C ILE A 214 6.31 6.30 -23.97
N ALA A 215 6.29 5.44 -25.00
CA ALA A 215 5.56 5.71 -26.22
C ALA A 215 4.06 5.85 -25.97
N GLY A 216 3.50 5.01 -25.07
CA GLY A 216 2.13 5.11 -24.60
C GLY A 216 1.81 6.47 -23.97
N ALA A 217 2.70 6.96 -23.12
CA ALA A 217 2.58 8.28 -22.50
C ALA A 217 2.59 9.42 -23.53
N ILE A 218 3.53 9.37 -24.48
CA ILE A 218 3.65 10.37 -25.55
C ILE A 218 2.41 10.38 -26.44
N ARG A 219 1.89 9.19 -26.82
CA ARG A 219 0.64 9.10 -27.63
C ARG A 219 -0.56 9.70 -26.90
N LYS A 220 -0.75 9.32 -25.63
CA LYS A 220 -1.84 9.82 -24.79
C LYS A 220 -1.80 11.34 -24.67
N ALA A 221 -0.62 11.91 -24.46
CA ALA A 221 -0.45 13.36 -24.38
C ALA A 221 -0.73 14.05 -25.71
N GLY A 222 -0.25 13.48 -26.83
CA GLY A 222 -0.53 14.01 -28.18
C GLY A 222 -1.99 13.93 -28.60
N GLU A 223 -2.77 12.99 -28.01
CA GLU A 223 -4.23 12.92 -28.20
C GLU A 223 -4.98 13.94 -27.34
N ALA A 224 -4.51 14.23 -26.13
CA ALA A 224 -5.14 15.15 -25.16
C ALA A 224 -5.01 16.62 -25.59
N GLU A 225 -3.89 17.03 -26.19
CA GLU A 225 -3.64 18.42 -26.66
C GLU A 225 -4.66 18.91 -27.70
N LYS A 226 -5.34 17.97 -28.39
CA LYS A 226 -6.43 18.27 -29.34
C LYS A 226 -7.70 18.79 -28.70
N SER A 227 -8.01 18.39 -27.47
CA SER A 227 -9.27 18.75 -26.82
C SER A 227 -9.27 20.20 -26.33
N ASP A 228 -8.08 20.81 -26.12
CA ASP A 228 -7.96 22.17 -25.58
C ASP A 228 -7.79 23.26 -26.67
N GLU A 229 -7.33 22.90 -27.87
CA GLU A 229 -7.19 23.88 -28.97
C GLU A 229 -8.48 24.00 -29.83
N GLY A 230 -9.58 24.32 -29.21
CA GLY A 230 -10.86 24.66 -29.87
C GLY A 230 -10.90 26.06 -30.51
N GLY A 231 -9.79 26.56 -31.08
CA GLY A 231 -9.79 27.89 -31.68
C GLY A 231 -8.47 28.28 -32.36
N GLY A 232 -8.36 27.95 -33.65
CA GLY A 232 -7.62 28.75 -34.63
C GLY A 232 -6.12 28.51 -34.75
N ASP A 233 -5.71 27.43 -35.39
CA ASP A 233 -4.74 27.52 -36.49
C ASP A 233 -4.91 26.33 -37.45
N ALA A 234 -5.05 26.61 -38.73
CA ALA A 234 -5.40 25.61 -39.75
C ALA A 234 -4.14 24.79 -40.16
N GLY A 235 -3.59 24.00 -39.26
CA GLY A 235 -2.41 23.17 -39.50
C GLY A 235 -2.28 21.92 -38.61
N ALA A 236 -3.07 21.79 -37.55
CA ALA A 236 -2.96 20.69 -36.60
C ALA A 236 -3.92 19.53 -36.91
N GLY A 237 -3.63 18.75 -37.95
CA GLY A 237 -4.33 17.48 -38.20
C GLY A 237 -4.12 16.48 -37.06
N SER A 238 -5.14 15.61 -36.87
CA SER A 238 -5.14 14.50 -35.88
C SER A 238 -3.87 13.64 -35.99
N VAL A 239 -3.29 13.22 -34.84
CA VAL A 239 -2.25 12.16 -34.83
C VAL A 239 -2.70 10.91 -35.59
N ALA A 240 -4.02 10.64 -35.62
CA ALA A 240 -4.63 9.55 -36.39
C ALA A 240 -4.66 9.82 -37.91
N GLU A 241 -4.67 11.08 -38.35
CA GLU A 241 -4.74 11.50 -39.76
C GLU A 241 -3.38 11.75 -40.40
N VAL A 242 -2.29 11.68 -39.61
CA VAL A 242 -0.93 11.84 -40.08
C VAL A 242 -0.55 10.64 -40.96
N ALA A 243 -0.06 10.93 -42.21
CA ALA A 243 0.45 9.92 -43.11
C ALA A 243 1.77 9.35 -42.57
N LEU A 244 1.72 8.11 -42.13
CA LEU A 244 2.89 7.40 -41.61
C LEU A 244 3.50 6.55 -42.76
N GLY A 245 4.75 6.78 -43.06
CA GLY A 245 5.50 6.00 -44.04
C GLY A 245 6.34 4.90 -43.34
N GLU A 246 7.59 4.75 -43.81
CA GLU A 246 8.50 3.76 -43.23
C GLU A 246 8.78 4.05 -41.74
N VAL A 247 8.62 3.03 -40.87
CA VAL A 247 8.93 3.09 -39.44
C VAL A 247 10.03 2.08 -39.14
N ARG A 248 11.11 2.55 -38.56
CA ARG A 248 12.23 1.72 -38.09
C ARG A 248 12.46 1.95 -36.60
N GLU A 249 12.16 0.96 -35.80
CA GLU A 249 12.48 0.95 -34.38
C GLU A 249 13.92 0.46 -34.17
N VAL A 250 14.70 1.22 -33.38
CA VAL A 250 16.01 0.81 -32.86
C VAL A 250 15.83 0.55 -31.38
N LYS A 251 15.63 -0.73 -31.04
CA LYS A 251 15.30 -1.16 -29.69
C LYS A 251 16.21 -0.54 -28.63
N GLY A 252 15.60 0.03 -27.59
CA GLY A 252 16.26 0.70 -26.48
C GLY A 252 16.98 2.00 -26.82
N ARG A 253 16.86 2.49 -28.08
CA ARG A 253 17.44 3.76 -28.48
C ARG A 253 16.42 4.76 -28.98
N GLY A 254 15.44 4.32 -29.78
CA GLY A 254 14.42 5.21 -30.32
C GLY A 254 13.81 4.70 -31.62
N VAL A 255 12.99 5.55 -32.24
CA VAL A 255 12.24 5.27 -33.46
C VAL A 255 12.62 6.30 -34.54
N SER A 256 12.81 5.84 -35.78
CA SER A 256 12.86 6.66 -36.98
C SER A 256 11.61 6.40 -37.80
N ALA A 257 10.86 7.43 -38.16
CA ALA A 257 9.62 7.31 -38.93
C ALA A 257 9.53 8.41 -39.99
N SER A 258 8.84 8.12 -41.10
CA SER A 258 8.42 9.16 -42.06
C SER A 258 7.00 9.63 -41.67
N VAL A 259 6.89 10.87 -41.22
CA VAL A 259 5.66 11.51 -40.75
C VAL A 259 5.31 12.69 -41.67
N ASP A 260 4.21 12.64 -42.39
CA ASP A 260 3.81 13.62 -43.39
C ASP A 260 4.94 13.90 -44.43
N GLY A 261 5.72 12.85 -44.82
CA GLY A 261 6.84 12.94 -45.75
C GLY A 261 8.14 13.49 -45.14
N ARG A 262 8.16 13.84 -43.86
CA ARG A 262 9.35 14.28 -43.11
C ARG A 262 9.99 13.15 -42.33
N LYS A 263 11.31 13.10 -42.29
CA LYS A 263 12.05 12.13 -41.45
C LYS A 263 12.01 12.60 -39.99
N VAL A 264 11.31 11.86 -39.12
CA VAL A 264 11.21 12.12 -37.68
C VAL A 264 12.06 11.09 -36.94
N LEU A 265 12.85 11.55 -35.99
CA LEU A 265 13.62 10.74 -35.05
C LEU A 265 13.10 11.05 -33.64
N ALA A 266 12.74 10.01 -32.89
CA ALA A 266 12.36 10.13 -31.45
C ALA A 266 13.16 9.10 -30.67
N GLY A 267 13.89 9.51 -29.62
CA GLY A 267 14.66 8.57 -28.82
C GLY A 267 15.67 9.23 -27.88
N ASN A 268 16.60 8.42 -27.37
CA ASN A 268 17.62 8.91 -26.45
C ASN A 268 18.69 9.76 -27.19
N GLU A 269 19.46 10.52 -26.41
CA GLU A 269 20.53 11.42 -26.94
C GLU A 269 21.52 10.68 -27.83
N GLY A 270 21.93 9.45 -27.44
CA GLY A 270 22.88 8.64 -28.23
C GLY A 270 22.34 8.23 -29.61
N PHE A 271 21.04 7.98 -29.72
CA PHE A 271 20.37 7.64 -30.97
C PHE A 271 20.39 8.82 -31.93
N LEU A 272 19.99 10.01 -31.51
CA LEU A 272 19.97 11.18 -32.36
C LEU A 272 21.37 11.60 -32.79
N LYS A 273 22.36 11.56 -31.89
CA LYS A 273 23.76 11.81 -32.22
C LYS A 273 24.31 10.82 -33.25
N GLY A 274 23.93 9.53 -33.12
CA GLY A 274 24.29 8.49 -34.10
C GLY A 274 23.71 8.73 -35.51
N GLU A 275 22.55 9.39 -35.60
CA GLU A 275 21.89 9.81 -36.84
C GLU A 275 22.39 11.20 -37.34
N GLY A 276 23.40 11.79 -36.69
CA GLY A 276 24.03 13.04 -37.11
C GLY A 276 23.32 14.32 -36.63
N VAL A 277 22.40 14.24 -35.73
CA VAL A 277 21.68 15.41 -35.17
C VAL A 277 22.51 16.07 -34.08
N ALA A 278 22.78 17.37 -34.20
CA ALA A 278 23.38 18.16 -33.14
C ALA A 278 22.34 18.48 -32.07
N ILE A 279 22.56 18.03 -30.85
CA ILE A 279 21.66 18.30 -29.69
C ILE A 279 22.27 19.45 -28.89
N GLU A 280 21.56 20.57 -28.79
CA GLU A 280 21.92 21.62 -27.86
C GLU A 280 21.74 21.09 -26.45
N ALA A 281 22.69 21.37 -25.55
CA ALA A 281 22.68 20.91 -24.16
C ALA A 281 21.42 21.42 -23.44
N GLY A 282 20.37 20.61 -23.43
CA GLY A 282 19.16 20.87 -22.71
C GLY A 282 19.35 20.72 -21.19
N MET A 283 18.44 21.26 -20.40
CA MET A 283 18.47 21.12 -18.95
C MET A 283 18.41 19.63 -18.58
N LYS A 284 19.43 19.15 -17.86
CA LYS A 284 19.37 17.84 -17.18
C LYS A 284 18.25 17.90 -16.14
N ARG A 285 17.15 17.22 -16.40
CA ARG A 285 16.05 17.00 -15.44
C ARG A 285 15.90 15.51 -15.18
N GLU A 286 15.37 15.19 -14.05
CA GLU A 286 15.10 13.82 -13.65
C GLU A 286 13.86 13.28 -14.37
N GLY A 287 13.97 12.07 -14.90
CA GLY A 287 12.98 11.43 -15.75
C GLY A 287 13.63 10.90 -17.04
N THR A 288 12.82 10.29 -17.87
CA THR A 288 13.27 9.83 -19.19
C THR A 288 13.09 10.94 -20.21
N LEU A 289 14.22 11.43 -20.76
CA LEU A 289 14.21 12.42 -21.83
C LEU A 289 14.12 11.70 -23.19
N VAL A 290 13.07 12.02 -23.93
CA VAL A 290 12.93 11.63 -25.34
C VAL A 290 13.23 12.84 -26.22
N HIS A 291 14.35 12.78 -26.92
CA HIS A 291 14.76 13.82 -27.87
C HIS A 291 14.06 13.61 -29.19
N VAL A 292 13.66 14.69 -29.84
CA VAL A 292 12.94 14.68 -31.13
C VAL A 292 13.68 15.51 -32.14
N ALA A 293 13.83 14.97 -33.35
CA ALA A 293 14.38 15.71 -34.50
C ALA A 293 13.52 15.49 -35.74
N VAL A 294 13.42 16.50 -36.58
CA VAL A 294 12.68 16.49 -37.86
C VAL A 294 13.60 16.95 -38.99
N ASP A 295 13.72 16.14 -40.02
CA ASP A 295 14.59 16.40 -41.18
C ASP A 295 16.05 16.74 -40.81
N GLY A 296 16.58 16.09 -39.77
CA GLY A 296 17.92 16.31 -39.24
C GLY A 296 18.10 17.54 -38.36
N THR A 297 17.03 18.34 -38.16
CA THR A 297 17.03 19.49 -37.24
C THR A 297 16.49 19.07 -35.88
N TYR A 298 17.17 19.40 -34.80
CA TYR A 298 16.72 19.16 -33.46
C TYR A 298 15.43 19.96 -33.17
N ALA A 299 14.34 19.27 -32.88
CA ALA A 299 13.03 19.89 -32.64
C ALA A 299 12.75 20.16 -31.15
N GLY A 300 13.35 19.38 -30.25
CA GLY A 300 13.16 19.54 -28.81
C GLY A 300 13.29 18.25 -28.04
N GLN A 301 12.82 18.31 -26.78
CA GLN A 301 12.83 17.16 -25.88
C GLN A 301 11.50 17.04 -25.13
N ILE A 302 11.12 15.80 -24.83
CA ILE A 302 9.93 15.45 -24.05
C ILE A 302 10.42 14.79 -22.77
N LEU A 303 10.05 15.36 -21.62
CA LEU A 303 10.30 14.76 -20.32
C LEU A 303 9.12 13.86 -19.96
N VAL A 304 9.39 12.58 -19.79
CA VAL A 304 8.44 11.57 -19.37
C VAL A 304 8.86 11.04 -18.00
N ALA A 305 7.96 11.10 -17.04
CA ALA A 305 8.21 10.61 -15.69
C ALA A 305 6.97 9.93 -15.10
N ASP A 306 7.18 9.15 -14.07
CA ASP A 306 6.10 8.61 -13.22
C ASP A 306 5.57 9.73 -12.33
N VAL A 307 4.27 9.96 -12.34
CA VAL A 307 3.64 11.13 -11.72
C VAL A 307 3.12 10.78 -10.34
N LEU A 308 3.34 11.68 -9.38
CA LEU A 308 2.77 11.56 -8.04
C LEU A 308 1.24 11.49 -8.10
N LYS A 309 0.65 10.70 -7.20
CA LYS A 309 -0.79 10.75 -6.94
C LYS A 309 -1.16 12.11 -6.35
N ASP A 310 -2.33 12.62 -6.70
CA ASP A 310 -2.76 13.99 -6.36
C ASP A 310 -2.73 14.26 -4.84
N GLU A 311 -3.00 13.24 -4.02
CA GLU A 311 -3.02 13.34 -2.57
C GLU A 311 -1.65 13.08 -1.90
N ALA A 312 -0.65 12.62 -2.64
CA ALA A 312 0.64 12.20 -2.08
C ALA A 312 1.36 13.32 -1.33
N ALA A 313 1.30 14.55 -1.84
CA ALA A 313 1.92 15.71 -1.18
C ALA A 313 1.31 16.03 0.19
N SER A 314 0.05 15.65 0.45
CA SER A 314 -0.64 15.93 1.72
C SER A 314 -0.60 14.76 2.71
N ILE A 315 -0.23 13.55 2.24
CA ILE A 315 -0.36 12.32 3.00
C ILE A 315 0.47 12.32 4.29
N VAL A 316 1.70 12.83 4.21
CA VAL A 316 2.61 12.89 5.37
C VAL A 316 2.03 13.76 6.48
N GLY A 317 1.51 14.93 6.13
CA GLY A 317 0.85 15.84 7.09
C GLY A 317 -0.39 15.20 7.74
N GLN A 318 -1.20 14.50 6.95
CA GLN A 318 -2.38 13.79 7.46
C GLN A 318 -2.00 12.65 8.43
N LEU A 319 -1.00 11.84 8.10
CA LEU A 319 -0.50 10.75 8.95
C LEU A 319 0.09 11.29 10.26
N LYS A 320 0.91 12.33 10.20
CA LYS A 320 1.49 12.99 11.39
C LYS A 320 0.40 13.56 12.31
N SER A 321 -0.68 14.12 11.75
CA SER A 321 -1.83 14.60 12.54
C SER A 321 -2.57 13.49 13.29
N LEU A 322 -2.44 12.25 12.85
CA LEU A 322 -3.00 11.05 13.48
C LEU A 322 -2.04 10.35 14.45
N GLY A 323 -0.85 10.93 14.67
CA GLY A 323 0.12 10.43 15.64
C GLY A 323 1.23 9.56 15.05
N VAL A 324 1.32 9.43 13.73
CA VAL A 324 2.46 8.76 13.07
C VAL A 324 3.71 9.61 13.28
N ARG A 325 4.73 8.99 13.86
CA ARG A 325 5.96 9.69 14.20
C ARG A 325 6.92 9.81 13.01
N ARG A 326 6.96 8.80 12.15
CA ARG A 326 7.94 8.67 11.08
C ARG A 326 7.30 8.16 9.79
N VAL A 327 7.60 8.82 8.68
CA VAL A 327 7.19 8.40 7.34
C VAL A 327 8.43 8.19 6.49
N VAL A 328 8.57 7.00 5.91
CA VAL A 328 9.77 6.56 5.19
C VAL A 328 9.36 6.13 3.78
N MET A 329 10.21 6.36 2.79
CA MET A 329 10.04 5.83 1.43
C MET A 329 11.14 4.82 1.11
N LEU A 330 10.77 3.67 0.54
CA LEU A 330 11.69 2.68 -0.02
C LEU A 330 11.47 2.60 -1.53
N THR A 331 12.55 2.54 -2.31
CA THR A 331 12.45 2.43 -3.78
C THR A 331 13.65 1.72 -4.39
N GLY A 332 13.42 1.02 -5.50
CA GLY A 332 14.47 0.47 -6.37
C GLY A 332 15.13 1.51 -7.28
N ASP A 333 14.51 2.69 -7.43
CA ASP A 333 15.00 3.76 -8.30
C ASP A 333 16.36 4.32 -7.86
N ARG A 334 16.94 5.09 -8.77
CA ARG A 334 18.19 5.81 -8.51
C ARG A 334 17.99 6.89 -7.45
N GLU A 335 19.09 7.20 -6.76
CA GLU A 335 19.14 8.19 -5.66
C GLU A 335 18.50 9.53 -6.04
N SER A 336 18.81 10.04 -7.25
CA SER A 336 18.32 11.34 -7.70
C SER A 336 16.78 11.37 -7.82
N ALA A 337 16.18 10.37 -8.49
CA ALA A 337 14.72 10.26 -8.64
C ALA A 337 14.01 10.06 -7.29
N ALA A 338 14.63 9.30 -6.39
CA ALA A 338 14.11 9.11 -5.04
C ALA A 338 14.10 10.41 -4.23
N ALA A 339 15.17 11.21 -4.33
CA ALA A 339 15.31 12.49 -3.61
C ALA A 339 14.24 13.50 -4.04
N GLU A 340 13.93 13.60 -5.35
CA GLU A 340 12.90 14.51 -5.86
C GLU A 340 11.52 14.16 -5.31
N ILE A 341 11.14 12.90 -5.39
CA ILE A 341 9.85 12.42 -4.87
C ILE A 341 9.78 12.57 -3.35
N ALA A 342 10.85 12.22 -2.64
CA ALA A 342 10.94 12.36 -1.19
C ALA A 342 10.72 13.82 -0.74
N ALA A 343 11.34 14.77 -1.45
CA ALA A 343 11.17 16.19 -1.19
C ALA A 343 9.74 16.68 -1.52
N ALA A 344 9.15 16.21 -2.63
CA ALA A 344 7.80 16.60 -3.04
C ALA A 344 6.73 16.08 -2.09
N VAL A 345 6.88 14.86 -1.56
CA VAL A 345 5.96 14.23 -0.60
C VAL A 345 6.23 14.69 0.83
N GLY A 346 7.46 15.07 1.16
CA GLY A 346 7.88 15.50 2.49
C GLY A 346 8.06 14.35 3.47
N VAL A 347 8.55 13.19 3.01
CA VAL A 347 8.89 12.06 3.88
C VAL A 347 10.08 12.39 4.79
N ASP A 348 10.17 11.74 5.95
CA ASP A 348 11.25 12.00 6.92
C ASP A 348 12.58 11.38 6.47
N GLU A 349 12.52 10.23 5.79
CA GLU A 349 13.67 9.50 5.29
C GLU A 349 13.31 8.75 4.01
N TYR A 350 14.30 8.47 3.17
CA TYR A 350 14.13 7.58 2.03
C TYR A 350 15.38 6.72 1.81
N PHE A 351 15.18 5.59 1.15
CA PHE A 351 16.25 4.68 0.74
C PHE A 351 16.04 4.28 -0.71
N ALA A 352 17.07 4.48 -1.52
CA ALA A 352 17.05 4.28 -2.97
C ALA A 352 17.91 3.09 -3.39
N GLY A 353 17.73 2.63 -4.64
CA GLY A 353 18.52 1.54 -5.23
C GLY A 353 18.33 0.18 -4.57
N LEU A 354 17.19 -0.05 -3.91
CA LEU A 354 16.93 -1.25 -3.13
C LEU A 354 16.42 -2.41 -4.00
N LEU A 355 16.98 -3.58 -3.81
CA LEU A 355 16.38 -4.83 -4.25
C LEU A 355 15.26 -5.26 -3.26
N PRO A 356 14.37 -6.18 -3.64
CA PRO A 356 13.30 -6.64 -2.75
C PRO A 356 13.82 -7.17 -1.39
N GLU A 357 14.94 -7.87 -1.38
CA GLU A 357 15.61 -8.36 -0.17
C GLU A 357 16.13 -7.21 0.71
N ASP A 358 16.64 -6.13 0.10
CA ASP A 358 17.09 -4.94 0.82
C ASP A 358 15.91 -4.19 1.45
N LYS A 359 14.77 -4.11 0.74
CA LYS A 359 13.54 -3.53 1.29
C LYS A 359 13.09 -4.27 2.55
N VAL A 360 13.14 -5.61 2.54
CA VAL A 360 12.83 -6.43 3.72
C VAL A 360 13.81 -6.16 4.86
N ALA A 361 15.11 -6.14 4.58
CA ALA A 361 16.13 -5.87 5.60
C ALA A 361 15.96 -4.47 6.21
N ARG A 362 15.62 -3.47 5.40
CA ARG A 362 15.33 -2.11 5.87
C ARG A 362 14.07 -2.05 6.72
N LEU A 363 13.00 -2.73 6.31
CA LEU A 363 11.78 -2.84 7.10
C LEU A 363 12.05 -3.45 8.49
N GLU A 364 12.81 -4.55 8.56
CA GLU A 364 13.15 -5.20 9.83
C GLU A 364 14.02 -4.26 10.72
N ALA A 365 14.94 -3.50 10.14
CA ALA A 365 15.69 -2.49 10.89
C ALA A 365 14.78 -1.38 11.44
N LEU A 366 13.79 -0.91 10.67
CA LEU A 366 12.80 0.06 11.13
C LEU A 366 11.93 -0.50 12.25
N LYS A 367 11.52 -1.78 12.17
CA LYS A 367 10.78 -2.47 13.24
C LYS A 367 11.60 -2.58 14.53
N ALA A 368 12.89 -2.91 14.42
CA ALA A 368 13.78 -2.99 15.58
C ALA A 368 14.01 -1.62 16.25
N ALA A 369 13.95 -0.53 15.48
CA ALA A 369 14.08 0.84 15.96
C ALA A 369 12.77 1.46 16.48
N ALA A 370 11.63 0.80 16.27
CA ALA A 370 10.33 1.29 16.73
C ALA A 370 10.23 1.21 18.27
N PRO A 371 9.53 2.15 18.92
CA PRO A 371 9.33 2.12 20.36
C PRO A 371 8.51 0.89 20.77
N ALA A 372 8.62 0.49 22.03
CA ALA A 372 7.89 -0.65 22.57
C ALA A 372 6.37 -0.48 22.34
N GLY A 373 5.77 -1.41 21.59
CA GLY A 373 4.35 -1.38 21.22
C GLY A 373 4.00 -0.53 20.00
N GLY A 374 4.95 0.23 19.44
CA GLY A 374 4.79 0.90 18.13
C GLY A 374 4.77 -0.13 17.00
N ARG A 375 4.00 0.16 15.94
CA ARG A 375 3.85 -0.71 14.77
C ARG A 375 4.42 -0.05 13.53
N VAL A 376 5.08 -0.83 12.71
CA VAL A 376 5.57 -0.41 11.40
C VAL A 376 4.62 -0.93 10.32
N VAL A 377 4.02 0.00 9.60
CA VAL A 377 3.13 -0.28 8.46
C VAL A 377 3.95 -0.19 7.18
N PHE A 378 3.77 -1.15 6.29
CA PHE A 378 4.28 -1.05 4.93
C PHE A 378 3.11 -0.90 3.95
N VAL A 379 3.25 0.03 3.00
CA VAL A 379 2.28 0.32 1.94
C VAL A 379 2.95 0.12 0.59
N GLY A 380 2.41 -0.76 -0.22
CA GLY A 380 2.94 -1.10 -1.54
C GLY A 380 1.85 -1.52 -2.52
N ASP A 381 2.17 -1.61 -3.82
CA ASP A 381 1.25 -2.08 -4.87
C ASP A 381 1.13 -3.62 -4.92
N GLY A 382 2.07 -4.30 -4.31
CA GLY A 382 2.01 -5.70 -3.94
C GLY A 382 2.50 -6.70 -4.96
N MET A 383 2.77 -6.38 -6.19
CA MET A 383 3.29 -7.39 -7.14
C MET A 383 4.72 -7.81 -6.75
N ASN A 384 5.57 -6.85 -6.40
CA ASN A 384 6.97 -7.10 -6.03
C ASN A 384 7.22 -6.99 -4.53
N ASP A 385 6.29 -6.37 -3.81
CA ASP A 385 6.41 -6.06 -2.40
C ASP A 385 5.73 -7.09 -1.48
N ALA A 386 5.17 -8.18 -2.03
CA ALA A 386 4.53 -9.22 -1.23
C ALA A 386 5.38 -9.69 -0.03
N PRO A 387 6.71 -9.95 -0.18
CA PRO A 387 7.56 -10.32 0.96
C PRO A 387 7.64 -9.22 2.01
N VAL A 388 7.67 -7.96 1.62
CA VAL A 388 7.77 -6.80 2.53
C VAL A 388 6.43 -6.59 3.25
N LEU A 389 5.30 -6.67 2.50
CA LEU A 389 3.94 -6.61 3.05
C LEU A 389 3.71 -7.65 4.15
N MET A 390 4.12 -8.91 3.90
CA MET A 390 3.97 -9.99 4.86
C MET A 390 4.85 -9.84 6.10
N ARG A 391 6.00 -9.20 5.97
CA ARG A 391 6.95 -8.98 7.10
C ARG A 391 6.63 -7.75 7.92
N ALA A 392 5.85 -6.81 7.40
CA ALA A 392 5.38 -5.65 8.15
C ALA A 392 4.54 -6.06 9.37
N ASP A 393 4.44 -5.19 10.38
CA ASP A 393 3.48 -5.40 11.46
C ASP A 393 2.04 -5.25 10.97
N LEU A 394 1.88 -4.48 9.88
CA LEU A 394 0.64 -4.34 9.13
C LEU A 394 0.98 -4.02 7.67
N GLY A 395 0.59 -4.90 6.76
CA GLY A 395 0.74 -4.73 5.32
C GLY A 395 -0.50 -4.09 4.71
N ILE A 396 -0.34 -3.01 3.94
CA ILE A 396 -1.42 -2.36 3.19
C ILE A 396 -1.10 -2.46 1.70
N ALA A 397 -1.95 -3.13 0.93
CA ALA A 397 -1.83 -3.18 -0.52
C ALA A 397 -2.66 -2.08 -1.18
N MET A 398 -2.10 -1.46 -2.21
CA MET A 398 -2.75 -0.48 -3.07
C MET A 398 -3.28 -1.17 -4.34
N GLY A 399 -4.37 -0.67 -4.95
CA GLY A 399 -4.86 -1.16 -6.23
C GLY A 399 -5.57 -2.53 -6.17
N GLY A 400 -6.75 -2.57 -5.64
CA GLY A 400 -7.49 -3.75 -5.17
C GLY A 400 -7.88 -4.86 -6.15
N LEU A 401 -7.50 -4.85 -7.42
CA LEU A 401 -7.90 -5.90 -8.38
C LEU A 401 -6.76 -6.37 -9.30
N GLY A 402 -5.52 -5.89 -9.08
CA GLY A 402 -4.41 -6.14 -10.00
C GLY A 402 -3.52 -7.33 -9.65
N SER A 403 -3.44 -7.75 -8.39
CA SER A 403 -2.56 -8.84 -7.95
C SER A 403 -3.17 -9.64 -6.80
N ASP A 404 -3.60 -10.86 -7.11
CA ASP A 404 -4.08 -11.81 -6.09
C ASP A 404 -3.01 -12.05 -5.00
N ALA A 405 -1.74 -12.08 -5.40
CA ALA A 405 -0.61 -12.26 -4.47
C ALA A 405 -0.49 -11.09 -3.46
N ALA A 406 -0.70 -9.84 -3.89
CA ALA A 406 -0.68 -8.70 -3.00
C ALA A 406 -1.86 -8.70 -2.03
N ILE A 407 -3.04 -8.99 -2.58
CA ILE A 407 -4.24 -9.15 -1.77
C ILE A 407 -3.96 -10.22 -0.71
N GLU A 408 -3.42 -11.38 -1.06
CA GLU A 408 -3.15 -12.45 -0.11
C GLU A 408 -2.11 -12.06 0.95
N ALA A 409 -1.06 -11.39 0.56
CA ALA A 409 0.07 -10.97 1.42
C ALA A 409 -0.25 -9.83 2.39
N SER A 410 -1.30 -9.03 2.12
CA SER A 410 -1.62 -7.84 2.90
C SER A 410 -2.65 -8.10 3.99
N ASP A 411 -2.72 -7.23 5.00
CA ASP A 411 -3.75 -7.20 6.04
C ASP A 411 -4.92 -6.27 5.68
N ILE A 412 -4.61 -5.24 4.90
CA ILE A 412 -5.58 -4.23 4.43
C ILE A 412 -5.34 -4.02 2.93
N VAL A 413 -6.43 -3.86 2.17
CA VAL A 413 -6.38 -3.54 0.73
C VAL A 413 -7.15 -2.27 0.46
N ILE A 414 -6.53 -1.32 -0.22
CA ILE A 414 -7.18 -0.11 -0.74
C ILE A 414 -7.69 -0.42 -2.15
N MET A 415 -9.02 -0.45 -2.33
CA MET A 415 -9.64 -0.99 -3.54
C MET A 415 -9.66 -0.01 -4.73
N ASP A 416 -9.59 1.29 -4.48
CA ASP A 416 -9.66 2.35 -5.51
C ASP A 416 -8.33 3.06 -5.75
N ASP A 417 -7.25 2.51 -5.22
CA ASP A 417 -5.88 3.03 -5.36
C ASP A 417 -5.67 4.47 -4.84
N GLU A 418 -6.61 5.00 -4.05
CA GLU A 418 -6.50 6.32 -3.43
C GLU A 418 -5.70 6.26 -2.11
N ILE A 419 -4.54 6.89 -2.06
CA ILE A 419 -3.65 6.87 -0.88
C ILE A 419 -4.28 7.55 0.36
N GLY A 420 -5.19 8.48 0.16
CA GLY A 420 -5.98 9.15 1.22
C GLY A 420 -6.87 8.21 2.02
N ARG A 421 -7.10 6.97 1.54
CA ARG A 421 -7.81 5.93 2.29
C ARG A 421 -7.03 5.44 3.51
N ILE A 422 -5.71 5.59 3.54
CA ILE A 422 -4.88 5.15 4.68
C ILE A 422 -5.17 5.97 5.94
N PRO A 423 -5.09 7.32 5.93
CA PRO A 423 -5.54 8.12 7.06
C PRO A 423 -7.02 7.89 7.44
N LEU A 424 -7.87 7.63 6.46
CA LEU A 424 -9.28 7.33 6.69
C LEU A 424 -9.44 6.00 7.45
N ALA A 425 -8.70 4.95 7.08
CA ALA A 425 -8.68 3.67 7.81
C ALA A 425 -8.27 3.86 9.28
N MET A 426 -7.24 4.69 9.55
CA MET A 426 -6.82 5.01 10.91
C MET A 426 -7.93 5.75 11.69
N ARG A 427 -8.64 6.69 11.07
CA ARG A 427 -9.78 7.38 11.70
C ARG A 427 -10.93 6.42 12.04
N ILE A 428 -11.25 5.50 11.13
CA ILE A 428 -12.26 4.44 11.38
C ILE A 428 -11.82 3.56 12.55
N ALA A 429 -10.54 3.17 12.63
CA ALA A 429 -10.00 2.39 13.73
C ALA A 429 -10.15 3.12 15.07
N VAL A 430 -9.79 4.41 15.13
CA VAL A 430 -9.94 5.25 16.33
C VAL A 430 -11.40 5.36 16.75
N PHE A 431 -12.32 5.57 15.81
CA PHE A 431 -13.74 5.67 16.08
C PHE A 431 -14.31 4.33 16.61
N THR A 432 -13.97 3.22 15.98
CA THR A 432 -14.36 1.86 16.40
C THR A 432 -13.85 1.58 17.82
N ARG A 433 -12.58 1.87 18.09
CA ARG A 433 -11.99 1.70 19.43
C ARG A 433 -12.71 2.52 20.48
N ARG A 434 -13.09 3.76 20.16
CA ARG A 434 -13.85 4.62 21.09
C ARG A 434 -15.18 3.98 21.48
N ILE A 435 -15.94 3.42 20.54
CA ILE A 435 -17.21 2.74 20.78
C ILE A 435 -16.99 1.49 21.61
N VAL A 436 -16.01 0.67 21.27
CA VAL A 436 -15.65 -0.53 22.03
C VAL A 436 -15.29 -0.17 23.48
N MET A 437 -14.48 0.87 23.70
CA MET A 437 -14.13 1.33 25.06
C MET A 437 -15.32 1.87 25.84
N GLN A 438 -16.24 2.59 25.17
CA GLN A 438 -17.50 3.02 25.79
C GLN A 438 -18.29 1.82 26.33
N ASN A 439 -18.41 0.76 25.52
CA ASN A 439 -19.11 -0.46 25.91
C ASN A 439 -18.42 -1.17 27.09
N ILE A 440 -17.10 -1.25 27.07
CA ILE A 440 -16.32 -1.86 28.15
C ILE A 440 -16.52 -1.10 29.45
N VAL A 441 -16.32 0.23 29.42
CA VAL A 441 -16.46 1.06 30.63
C VAL A 441 -17.89 1.02 31.16
N PHE A 442 -18.89 1.13 30.27
CA PHE A 442 -20.29 1.08 30.65
C PHE A 442 -20.66 -0.28 31.27
N ALA A 443 -20.32 -1.39 30.61
CA ALA A 443 -20.65 -2.73 31.10
C ALA A 443 -19.96 -3.04 32.45
N LEU A 444 -18.66 -2.70 32.56
CA LEU A 444 -17.94 -2.93 33.81
C LEU A 444 -18.44 -2.01 34.94
N GLY A 445 -18.76 -0.76 34.64
CA GLY A 445 -19.28 0.19 35.64
C GLY A 445 -20.63 -0.23 36.22
N VAL A 446 -21.58 -0.61 35.36
CA VAL A 446 -22.88 -1.11 35.81
C VAL A 446 -22.71 -2.39 36.61
N LYS A 447 -21.89 -3.34 36.16
CA LYS A 447 -21.61 -4.57 36.88
C LYS A 447 -21.01 -4.32 38.27
N ALA A 448 -20.02 -3.43 38.35
CA ALA A 448 -19.43 -3.07 39.65
C ALA A 448 -20.46 -2.48 40.60
N ALA A 449 -21.37 -1.63 40.12
CA ALA A 449 -22.45 -1.08 40.95
C ALA A 449 -23.39 -2.17 41.45
N PHE A 450 -23.85 -3.08 40.60
CA PHE A 450 -24.72 -4.19 41.02
C PHE A 450 -24.03 -5.21 41.90
N LEU A 451 -22.74 -5.46 41.74
CA LEU A 451 -21.95 -6.30 42.64
C LEU A 451 -21.87 -5.68 44.04
N LEU A 452 -21.69 -4.36 44.14
CA LEU A 452 -21.69 -3.66 45.44
C LEU A 452 -23.07 -3.71 46.11
N LEU A 453 -24.16 -3.49 45.34
CA LEU A 453 -25.53 -3.60 45.86
C LEU A 453 -25.85 -5.04 46.29
N GLY A 454 -25.41 -6.03 45.53
CA GLY A 454 -25.55 -7.45 45.89
C GLY A 454 -24.80 -7.83 47.16
N ALA A 455 -23.58 -7.32 47.34
CA ALA A 455 -22.79 -7.51 48.56
C ALA A 455 -23.43 -6.83 49.77
N ALA A 456 -24.11 -5.69 49.59
CA ALA A 456 -24.89 -5.02 50.64
C ALA A 456 -26.20 -5.75 50.95
N GLY A 457 -26.61 -6.75 50.15
CA GLY A 457 -27.84 -7.51 50.31
C GLY A 457 -29.10 -6.81 49.78
N GLU A 458 -28.89 -5.74 49.01
CA GLU A 458 -29.97 -4.87 48.47
C GLU A 458 -30.39 -5.27 47.05
N ALA A 459 -29.60 -6.13 46.34
CA ALA A 459 -29.91 -6.56 44.98
C ALA A 459 -30.66 -7.89 44.97
N ASN A 460 -31.74 -7.96 44.19
CA ASN A 460 -32.48 -9.19 43.93
C ASN A 460 -32.15 -9.79 42.55
N MET A 461 -32.60 -11.05 42.34
CA MET A 461 -32.32 -11.78 41.10
C MET A 461 -32.88 -11.07 39.83
N TRP A 462 -34.04 -10.44 39.92
CA TRP A 462 -34.69 -9.75 38.81
C TRP A 462 -33.89 -8.51 38.37
N GLU A 463 -33.44 -7.74 39.34
CA GLU A 463 -32.58 -6.57 39.08
C GLU A 463 -31.24 -6.98 38.46
N ALA A 464 -30.66 -8.08 38.91
CA ALA A 464 -29.44 -8.66 38.34
C ALA A 464 -29.63 -9.06 36.88
N VAL A 465 -30.73 -9.74 36.55
CA VAL A 465 -31.04 -10.15 35.16
C VAL A 465 -31.35 -8.95 34.29
N ILE A 466 -32.15 -7.98 34.75
CA ILE A 466 -32.45 -6.76 33.97
C ILE A 466 -31.18 -5.95 33.73
N ALA A 467 -30.29 -5.86 34.71
CA ALA A 467 -29.02 -5.16 34.55
C ALA A 467 -28.11 -5.86 33.50
N ASP A 468 -27.98 -7.18 33.52
CA ASP A 468 -27.12 -7.91 32.59
C ASP A 468 -27.68 -7.86 31.15
N VAL A 469 -28.95 -8.19 30.96
CA VAL A 469 -29.62 -8.18 29.63
C VAL A 469 -29.76 -6.75 29.10
N GLY A 470 -30.13 -5.77 29.94
CA GLY A 470 -30.26 -4.38 29.57
C GLY A 470 -28.93 -3.76 29.14
N VAL A 471 -27.86 -4.03 29.88
CA VAL A 471 -26.52 -3.60 29.53
C VAL A 471 -26.06 -4.25 28.21
N ALA A 472 -26.32 -5.54 28.04
CA ALA A 472 -25.98 -6.23 26.80
C ALA A 472 -26.71 -5.64 25.59
N LEU A 473 -28.01 -5.33 25.71
CA LEU A 473 -28.78 -4.68 24.67
C LEU A 473 -28.26 -3.28 24.33
N LEU A 474 -28.03 -2.43 25.32
CA LEU A 474 -27.53 -1.07 25.13
C LEU A 474 -26.14 -1.06 24.54
N ALA A 475 -25.23 -1.92 24.98
CA ALA A 475 -23.89 -2.06 24.42
C ALA A 475 -23.92 -2.56 22.96
N THR A 476 -24.85 -3.47 22.64
CA THR A 476 -25.07 -3.96 21.27
C THR A 476 -25.57 -2.83 20.37
N LEU A 477 -26.57 -2.07 20.80
CA LEU A 477 -27.08 -0.91 20.07
C LEU A 477 -25.99 0.16 19.86
N ASN A 478 -25.15 0.42 20.86
CA ASN A 478 -24.01 1.33 20.72
C ASN A 478 -23.00 0.82 19.71
N SER A 479 -22.74 -0.51 19.66
CA SER A 479 -21.82 -1.13 18.70
C SER A 479 -22.23 -0.92 17.24
N ILE A 480 -23.53 -0.86 16.94
CA ILE A 480 -24.05 -0.59 15.58
C ILE A 480 -23.58 0.77 15.06
N ARG A 481 -23.29 1.74 15.94
CA ARG A 481 -22.76 3.04 15.57
C ARG A 481 -21.40 2.95 14.87
N ALA A 482 -20.58 1.92 15.18
CA ALA A 482 -19.30 1.71 14.52
C ALA A 482 -19.46 1.51 13.00
N ALA A 483 -20.58 0.92 12.59
CA ALA A 483 -20.91 0.78 11.17
C ALA A 483 -21.34 2.12 10.50
N LYS A 484 -21.67 3.16 11.25
CA LYS A 484 -22.18 4.43 10.73
C LYS A 484 -21.14 5.56 10.80
N PHE A 485 -19.87 5.22 10.62
CA PHE A 485 -18.82 6.25 10.52
C PHE A 485 -19.05 7.09 9.26
N ASP A 486 -19.31 8.36 9.43
CA ASP A 486 -19.30 9.36 8.36
C ASP A 486 -17.97 10.08 8.39
N SER A 487 -17.22 10.04 7.30
CA SER A 487 -16.00 10.84 7.15
C SER A 487 -16.39 12.32 7.30
N PRO A 488 -15.75 13.09 8.19
CA PRO A 488 -15.89 14.53 8.14
C PRO A 488 -15.48 14.96 6.72
N ARG A 489 -16.42 15.63 6.02
CA ARG A 489 -16.14 16.17 4.68
C ARG A 489 -14.85 16.98 4.78
N SER A 490 -13.86 16.66 3.94
CA SER A 490 -12.70 17.52 3.74
C SER A 490 -13.22 18.95 3.48
N PRO A 491 -12.71 19.98 4.18
CA PRO A 491 -13.00 21.34 3.78
C PRO A 491 -12.52 21.50 2.33
N ARG A 492 -13.43 21.94 1.46
CA ARG A 492 -13.19 22.25 0.04
C ARG A 492 -12.19 23.39 -0.09
#